data_4570bd5a105bb16d6b4c65f9606f5fdc
#
_entry.id   4570bd5a105bb16d6b4c65f9606f5fdc
#
_cell.length_a   1.000
_cell.length_b   1.000
_cell.length_c   1.000
_cell.angle_alpha   90.00
_cell.angle_beta   90.00
_cell.angle_gamma   90.00
#
_symmetry.space_group_name_H-M   'P 1'
#
loop_
_entity.id
_entity.type
_entity.pdbx_description
1 polymer ?
#
loop_
_entity_poly.entity_id
_entity_poly.type
_entity_poly.pdbx_seq_one_letter_code
_entity_poly.pdbx_strand_id
1 'polypeptide(L)'
;MRRRVVWLAAAWTAFTCSALASEPRFGANDVETLFFISKSDDRNRVDYGMRLDSHCAPYGEEPVFPYWRDFEPPLPGRTRSLGFFAKLGYGISTQQVVQRSAMGGETTIKLRQVGRALSITTRRGADGRCSALVRTPIATAGYAELVSIFVKLAGPLSVTYIDIKGKDLATGQPIEERLRR
;
A
#
# COMPACT_ATOMS: atom_id res chain seq x y z
N MET A 1 -27.01 68.97 -1.28
CA MET A 1 -25.78 68.14 -1.43
C MET A 1 -26.10 66.69 -1.06
N ARG A 2 -26.25 65.80 -2.04
CA ARG A 2 -26.53 64.36 -1.84
C ARG A 2 -25.26 63.57 -2.13
N ARG A 3 -24.66 62.94 -1.07
CA ARG A 3 -23.49 62.09 -1.19
C ARG A 3 -23.96 60.69 -1.65
N ARG A 4 -23.46 60.24 -2.83
CA ARG A 4 -23.63 58.88 -3.33
C ARG A 4 -22.54 58.01 -2.73
N VAL A 5 -22.95 56.99 -1.94
CA VAL A 5 -22.05 55.93 -1.44
C VAL A 5 -21.99 54.83 -2.52
N VAL A 6 -20.79 54.62 -3.09
CA VAL A 6 -20.51 53.54 -4.03
C VAL A 6 -20.04 52.31 -3.23
N TRP A 7 -20.80 51.24 -3.25
CA TRP A 7 -20.41 49.93 -2.70
C TRP A 7 -19.57 49.18 -3.74
N LEU A 8 -18.29 48.98 -3.47
CA LEU A 8 -17.41 48.10 -4.17
C LEU A 8 -17.62 46.67 -3.64
N ALA A 9 -18.31 45.84 -4.41
CA ALA A 9 -18.42 44.41 -4.14
C ALA A 9 -17.12 43.69 -4.59
N ALA A 10 -16.29 43.32 -3.61
CA ALA A 10 -15.13 42.47 -3.87
C ALA A 10 -15.58 41.04 -4.06
N ALA A 11 -15.54 40.55 -5.31
CA ALA A 11 -15.77 39.15 -5.65
C ALA A 11 -14.53 38.32 -5.26
N TRP A 12 -14.65 37.54 -4.18
CA TRP A 12 -13.67 36.54 -3.81
C TRP A 12 -13.89 35.30 -4.70
N THR A 13 -13.10 35.13 -5.73
CA THR A 13 -13.00 33.89 -6.47
C THR A 13 -12.20 32.89 -5.63
N ALA A 14 -12.91 31.98 -4.96
CA ALA A 14 -12.31 30.85 -4.29
C ALA A 14 -11.75 29.89 -5.35
N PHE A 15 -10.44 29.93 -5.55
CA PHE A 15 -9.71 28.91 -6.30
C PHE A 15 -9.73 27.60 -5.49
N THR A 16 -10.69 26.72 -5.78
CA THR A 16 -10.66 25.34 -5.30
C THR A 16 -9.63 24.57 -6.11
N CYS A 17 -8.38 24.58 -5.62
CA CYS A 17 -7.35 23.68 -6.15
C CYS A 17 -7.71 22.25 -5.72
N SER A 18 -8.51 21.55 -6.54
CA SER A 18 -8.70 20.11 -6.40
C SER A 18 -7.38 19.44 -6.77
N ALA A 19 -6.58 19.12 -5.74
CA ALA A 19 -5.43 18.25 -5.91
C ALA A 19 -5.94 16.89 -6.39
N LEU A 20 -5.95 16.69 -7.71
CA LEU A 20 -6.22 15.41 -8.34
C LEU A 20 -5.18 14.43 -7.77
N ALA A 21 -5.63 13.45 -6.99
CA ALA A 21 -4.77 12.39 -6.52
C ALA A 21 -4.12 11.74 -7.75
N SER A 22 -2.80 11.91 -7.89
CA SER A 22 -2.07 11.36 -9.02
C SER A 22 -2.13 9.85 -8.98
N GLU A 23 -2.36 9.24 -10.14
CA GLU A 23 -2.29 7.78 -10.26
C GLU A 23 -0.85 7.32 -10.04
N PRO A 24 -0.62 6.21 -9.30
CA PRO A 24 0.70 5.62 -9.20
C PRO A 24 1.16 5.15 -10.59
N ARG A 25 2.38 5.53 -10.97
CA ARG A 25 2.97 5.10 -12.24
C ARG A 25 3.90 3.92 -11.96
N PHE A 26 3.72 2.84 -12.71
CA PHE A 26 4.56 1.66 -12.67
C PHE A 26 5.50 1.62 -13.88
N GLY A 27 6.76 1.32 -13.64
CA GLY A 27 7.75 1.00 -14.66
C GLY A 27 7.65 -0.46 -15.10
N ALA A 28 8.32 -0.81 -16.19
CA ALA A 28 8.27 -2.17 -16.76
C ALA A 28 8.77 -3.28 -15.81
N ASN A 29 9.62 -2.95 -14.86
CA ASN A 29 10.20 -3.89 -13.89
C ASN A 29 9.48 -3.86 -12.52
N ASP A 30 8.57 -2.92 -12.31
CA ASP A 30 7.91 -2.74 -11.03
C ASP A 30 6.97 -3.90 -10.72
N VAL A 31 6.82 -4.24 -9.45
CA VAL A 31 5.81 -5.17 -8.96
C VAL A 31 4.59 -4.37 -8.52
N GLU A 32 3.49 -4.50 -9.26
CA GLU A 32 2.27 -3.76 -8.95
C GLU A 32 1.68 -4.17 -7.59
N THR A 33 1.59 -5.46 -7.31
CA THR A 33 0.98 -5.94 -6.07
C THR A 33 1.89 -6.95 -5.37
N LEU A 34 2.48 -6.52 -4.27
CA LEU A 34 3.20 -7.38 -3.32
C LEU A 34 2.21 -8.15 -2.43
N PHE A 35 1.28 -7.43 -1.85
CA PHE A 35 0.17 -7.87 -1.03
C PHE A 35 -0.86 -6.73 -0.96
N PHE A 36 -2.01 -6.97 -0.32
CA PHE A 36 -3.02 -5.94 -0.15
C PHE A 36 -3.67 -5.96 1.23
N ILE A 37 -4.25 -4.82 1.62
CA ILE A 37 -5.10 -4.70 2.81
C ILE A 37 -6.53 -4.40 2.36
N SER A 38 -7.48 -5.22 2.84
CA SER A 38 -8.93 -5.01 2.69
C SER A 38 -9.59 -4.78 4.04
N LYS A 39 -10.79 -4.20 4.05
CA LYS A 39 -11.55 -3.95 5.26
C LYS A 39 -13.03 -4.34 5.10
N SER A 40 -13.73 -4.52 6.23
CA SER A 40 -15.08 -5.10 6.26
C SER A 40 -16.18 -4.22 5.69
N ASP A 41 -15.98 -2.91 5.58
CA ASP A 41 -16.97 -1.91 5.19
C ASP A 41 -16.67 -1.22 3.85
N ASP A 42 -15.70 -1.74 3.10
CA ASP A 42 -15.28 -1.17 1.83
C ASP A 42 -14.85 -2.28 0.86
N ARG A 43 -15.32 -2.24 -0.36
CA ARG A 43 -14.88 -3.17 -1.42
C ARG A 43 -13.54 -2.77 -2.02
N ASN A 44 -13.17 -1.50 -1.91
CA ASN A 44 -11.87 -1.03 -2.34
C ASN A 44 -10.79 -1.53 -1.38
N ARG A 45 -9.59 -1.68 -1.89
CA ARG A 45 -8.46 -2.16 -1.09
C ARG A 45 -7.23 -1.30 -1.27
N VAL A 46 -6.30 -1.41 -0.35
CA VAL A 46 -4.97 -0.81 -0.47
C VAL A 46 -4.00 -1.87 -0.93
N ASP A 47 -3.49 -1.73 -2.15
CA ASP A 47 -2.42 -2.55 -2.69
C ASP A 47 -1.06 -1.91 -2.32
N TYR A 48 -0.04 -2.76 -2.15
CA TYR A 48 1.34 -2.34 -1.95
C TYR A 48 2.16 -2.76 -3.15
N GLY A 49 2.69 -1.79 -3.86
CA GLY A 49 3.57 -1.99 -5.00
C GLY A 49 5.03 -1.74 -4.64
N MET A 50 5.95 -2.11 -5.53
CA MET A 50 7.37 -1.90 -5.35
C MET A 50 8.05 -1.47 -6.65
N ARG A 51 8.87 -0.43 -6.56
CA ARG A 51 9.72 0.04 -7.65
C ARG A 51 11.01 -0.75 -7.69
N LEU A 52 11.35 -1.20 -8.88
CA LEU A 52 12.56 -2.00 -9.13
C LEU A 52 13.35 -1.42 -10.31
N ASP A 53 14.64 -1.56 -10.25
CA ASP A 53 15.54 -1.24 -11.37
C ASP A 53 15.59 -2.36 -12.42
N SER A 54 16.44 -2.20 -13.44
CA SER A 54 16.63 -3.19 -14.50
C SER A 54 17.25 -4.51 -14.03
N HIS A 55 17.77 -4.59 -12.82
CA HIS A 55 18.32 -5.77 -12.18
C HIS A 55 17.37 -6.41 -11.17
N CYS A 56 16.13 -5.91 -11.09
CA CYS A 56 15.13 -6.28 -10.09
C CYS A 56 15.55 -5.94 -8.64
N ALA A 57 16.52 -5.06 -8.47
CA ALA A 57 16.89 -4.53 -7.17
C ALA A 57 15.96 -3.39 -6.76
N PRO A 58 15.73 -3.17 -5.45
CA PRO A 58 14.90 -2.07 -4.94
C PRO A 58 15.39 -0.71 -5.44
N TYR A 59 14.51 0.07 -6.09
CA TYR A 59 14.86 1.36 -6.65
C TYR A 59 14.52 2.52 -5.70
N GLY A 60 15.53 3.33 -5.38
CA GLY A 60 15.39 4.46 -4.44
C GLY A 60 15.44 4.03 -2.96
N GLU A 61 15.24 4.98 -2.06
CA GLU A 61 15.27 4.76 -0.60
C GLU A 61 13.94 4.20 -0.11
N GLU A 62 12.84 4.60 -0.73
CA GLU A 62 11.48 4.18 -0.42
C GLU A 62 10.84 3.43 -1.60
N PRO A 63 11.33 2.20 -1.91
CA PRO A 63 10.88 1.45 -3.07
C PRO A 63 9.44 0.95 -2.94
N VAL A 64 8.95 0.66 -1.72
CA VAL A 64 7.60 0.14 -1.48
C VAL A 64 6.64 1.31 -1.23
N PHE A 65 5.48 1.27 -1.87
CA PHE A 65 4.47 2.32 -1.74
C PHE A 65 3.05 1.77 -1.76
N PRO A 66 2.16 2.26 -0.87
CA PRO A 66 0.75 1.90 -0.84
C PRO A 66 -0.06 2.78 -1.81
N TYR A 67 -1.11 2.18 -2.40
CA TYR A 67 -2.05 2.88 -3.26
C TYR A 67 -3.44 2.22 -3.19
N TRP A 68 -4.51 3.01 -3.44
CA TRP A 68 -5.85 2.49 -3.56
C TRP A 68 -6.04 1.77 -4.89
N ARG A 69 -6.75 0.65 -4.84
CA ARG A 69 -7.34 0.00 -6.01
C ARG A 69 -8.85 -0.04 -5.81
N ASP A 70 -9.56 0.68 -6.67
CA ASP A 70 -11.01 0.80 -6.61
C ASP A 70 -11.66 -0.40 -7.33
N PHE A 71 -12.68 -1.00 -6.71
CA PHE A 71 -13.49 -2.09 -7.27
C PHE A 71 -14.94 -1.68 -7.43
N GLU A 72 -15.30 -0.50 -6.92
CA GLU A 72 -16.65 0.05 -7.01
C GLU A 72 -16.79 0.99 -8.22
N PRO A 73 -18.02 1.08 -8.80
CA PRO A 73 -18.33 2.08 -9.79
C PRO A 73 -18.00 3.51 -9.27
N PRO A 74 -17.68 4.49 -10.14
CA PRO A 74 -17.80 4.41 -11.60
C PRO A 74 -16.55 3.87 -12.32
N LEU A 75 -15.43 3.62 -11.64
CA LEU A 75 -14.15 3.28 -12.27
C LEU A 75 -13.48 2.05 -11.62
N PRO A 76 -14.06 0.84 -11.76
CA PRO A 76 -13.45 -0.37 -11.24
C PRO A 76 -12.06 -0.60 -11.88
N GLY A 77 -11.09 -1.00 -11.05
CA GLY A 77 -9.70 -1.21 -11.47
C GLY A 77 -8.83 0.04 -11.45
N ARG A 78 -9.41 1.23 -11.24
CA ARG A 78 -8.64 2.47 -11.12
C ARG A 78 -7.71 2.41 -9.91
N THR A 79 -6.50 2.93 -10.10
CA THR A 79 -5.52 3.13 -9.03
C THR A 79 -5.40 4.61 -8.68
N ARG A 80 -5.20 4.91 -7.40
CA ARG A 80 -4.99 6.30 -6.92
C ARG A 80 -4.11 6.32 -5.68
N SER A 81 -3.33 7.38 -5.51
CA SER A 81 -2.48 7.57 -4.35
C SER A 81 -3.31 7.67 -3.06
N LEU A 82 -2.74 7.22 -1.93
CA LEU A 82 -3.35 7.41 -0.61
C LEU A 82 -3.39 8.89 -0.23
N GLY A 83 -4.55 9.37 0.17
CA GLY A 83 -4.70 10.67 0.83
C GLY A 83 -4.09 10.65 2.24
N PHE A 84 -3.99 11.83 2.85
CA PHE A 84 -3.35 12.03 4.15
C PHE A 84 -3.87 11.09 5.25
N PHE A 85 -5.19 11.02 5.45
CA PHE A 85 -5.79 10.16 6.48
C PHE A 85 -5.59 8.67 6.20
N ALA A 86 -5.65 8.25 4.95
CA ALA A 86 -5.38 6.87 4.58
C ALA A 86 -3.92 6.47 4.86
N LYS A 87 -2.97 7.38 4.69
CA LYS A 87 -1.56 7.16 5.05
C LYS A 87 -1.35 6.93 6.55
N LEU A 88 -2.18 7.49 7.41
CA LEU A 88 -2.12 7.23 8.86
C LEU A 88 -2.52 5.80 9.19
N GLY A 89 -3.49 5.23 8.48
CA GLY A 89 -3.95 3.85 8.68
C GLY A 89 -3.14 2.80 7.91
N TYR A 90 -2.86 3.06 6.64
CA TYR A 90 -2.26 2.09 5.71
C TYR A 90 -0.82 2.42 5.30
N GLY A 91 -0.27 3.51 5.81
CA GLY A 91 1.09 3.92 5.47
C GLY A 91 2.15 3.00 6.03
N ILE A 92 3.31 3.03 5.40
CA ILE A 92 4.53 2.40 5.88
C ILE A 92 5.13 3.32 6.95
N SER A 93 5.44 2.79 8.12
CA SER A 93 6.09 3.54 9.20
C SER A 93 7.60 3.63 9.03
N THR A 94 8.19 2.53 8.58
CA THR A 94 9.61 2.46 8.26
C THR A 94 9.82 1.55 7.08
N GLN A 95 10.79 1.89 6.22
CA GLN A 95 11.32 0.96 5.24
C GLN A 95 12.84 1.12 5.16
N GLN A 96 13.50 0.01 4.93
CA GLN A 96 14.95 -0.08 4.84
C GLN A 96 15.32 -1.05 3.72
N VAL A 97 16.07 -0.57 2.76
CA VAL A 97 16.70 -1.42 1.77
C VAL A 97 17.91 -2.07 2.43
N VAL A 98 17.84 -3.38 2.63
CA VAL A 98 18.89 -4.17 3.31
C VAL A 98 20.00 -4.53 2.35
N GLN A 99 19.62 -4.93 1.13
CA GLN A 99 20.57 -5.37 0.12
C GLN A 99 20.11 -5.00 -1.29
N ARG A 100 21.08 -4.65 -2.14
CA ARG A 100 20.94 -4.56 -3.61
C ARG A 100 22.00 -5.43 -4.26
N SER A 101 21.60 -6.15 -5.31
CA SER A 101 22.51 -6.99 -6.10
C SER A 101 22.14 -6.96 -7.58
N ALA A 102 23.01 -7.49 -8.43
CA ALA A 102 22.75 -7.60 -9.87
C ALA A 102 21.59 -8.56 -10.24
N MET A 103 21.02 -9.27 -9.27
CA MET A 103 19.94 -10.25 -9.51
C MET A 103 18.71 -10.04 -8.61
N GLY A 104 18.63 -8.89 -7.94
CA GLY A 104 17.52 -8.57 -7.03
C GLY A 104 17.97 -7.88 -5.76
N GLY A 105 17.21 -8.01 -4.68
CA GLY A 105 17.55 -7.40 -3.40
C GLY A 105 16.60 -7.75 -2.27
N GLU A 106 16.83 -7.11 -1.14
CA GLU A 106 16.02 -7.28 0.06
C GLU A 106 15.64 -5.92 0.66
N THR A 107 14.37 -5.82 1.07
CA THR A 107 13.82 -4.63 1.74
C THR A 107 12.99 -5.07 2.92
N THR A 108 13.18 -4.42 4.06
CA THR A 108 12.32 -4.60 5.23
C THR A 108 11.38 -3.41 5.38
N ILE A 109 10.11 -3.66 5.64
CA ILE A 109 9.11 -2.63 5.93
C ILE A 109 8.37 -2.91 7.23
N LYS A 110 7.84 -1.86 7.86
CA LYS A 110 6.85 -1.97 8.95
C LYS A 110 5.62 -1.17 8.57
N LEU A 111 4.46 -1.79 8.68
CA LEU A 111 3.18 -1.11 8.51
C LEU A 111 2.77 -0.44 9.83
N ARG A 112 2.15 0.74 9.74
CA ARG A 112 1.75 1.52 10.94
C ARG A 112 0.83 0.74 11.87
N GLN A 113 -0.10 -0.03 11.33
CA GLN A 113 -1.14 -0.70 12.11
C GLN A 113 -0.88 -2.18 12.40
N VAL A 114 0.06 -2.82 11.73
CA VAL A 114 0.27 -4.28 11.89
C VAL A 114 1.34 -4.58 12.95
N GLY A 115 2.25 -3.66 13.21
CA GLY A 115 3.28 -3.79 14.25
C GLY A 115 4.35 -4.85 13.98
N ARG A 116 4.32 -5.51 12.80
CA ARG A 116 5.28 -6.54 12.40
C ARG A 116 6.18 -6.05 11.28
N ALA A 117 7.42 -6.52 11.28
CA ALA A 117 8.32 -6.35 10.16
C ALA A 117 7.96 -7.35 9.05
N LEU A 118 7.92 -6.88 7.81
CA LEU A 118 7.75 -7.67 6.60
C LEU A 118 9.08 -7.63 5.85
N SER A 119 9.61 -8.80 5.47
CA SER A 119 10.81 -8.89 4.61
C SER A 119 10.36 -9.16 3.18
N ILE A 120 10.87 -8.36 2.25
CA ILE A 120 10.57 -8.43 0.82
C ILE A 120 11.85 -8.80 0.09
N THR A 121 11.87 -9.96 -0.53
CA THR A 121 12.98 -10.41 -1.38
C THR A 121 12.56 -10.31 -2.83
N THR A 122 13.35 -9.63 -3.64
CA THR A 122 13.13 -9.49 -5.08
C THR A 122 14.17 -10.27 -5.86
N ARG A 123 13.81 -10.77 -7.02
CA ARG A 123 14.69 -11.50 -7.92
C ARG A 123 14.25 -11.39 -9.37
N ARG A 124 15.18 -11.62 -10.28
CA ARG A 124 14.89 -11.79 -11.69
C ARG A 124 14.51 -13.25 -11.94
N GLY A 125 13.37 -13.48 -12.55
CA GLY A 125 12.96 -14.81 -13.03
C GLY A 125 13.71 -15.24 -14.28
N ALA A 126 13.59 -16.51 -14.62
CA ALA A 126 14.17 -17.06 -15.86
C ALA A 126 13.56 -16.45 -17.13
N ASP A 127 12.34 -15.92 -17.04
CA ASP A 127 11.64 -15.18 -18.09
C ASP A 127 12.08 -13.71 -18.21
N GLY A 128 13.07 -13.29 -17.42
CA GLY A 128 13.57 -11.93 -17.36
C GLY A 128 12.72 -10.94 -16.57
N ARG A 129 11.55 -11.36 -16.06
CA ARG A 129 10.66 -10.51 -15.26
C ARG A 129 11.10 -10.46 -13.81
N CYS A 130 10.81 -9.34 -13.18
CA CYS A 130 11.02 -9.20 -11.74
C CYS A 130 9.88 -9.86 -10.96
N SER A 131 10.26 -10.57 -9.90
CA SER A 131 9.31 -11.15 -8.94
C SER A 131 9.69 -10.72 -7.54
N ALA A 132 8.71 -10.68 -6.64
CA ALA A 132 8.91 -10.35 -5.24
C ALA A 132 8.17 -11.34 -4.35
N LEU A 133 8.80 -11.70 -3.23
CA LEU A 133 8.25 -12.54 -2.19
C LEU A 133 8.21 -11.75 -0.89
N VAL A 134 7.03 -11.56 -0.31
CA VAL A 134 6.86 -10.90 0.98
C VAL A 134 6.73 -11.95 2.06
N ARG A 135 7.64 -11.93 3.04
CA ARG A 135 7.62 -12.84 4.17
C ARG A 135 7.16 -12.11 5.44
N THR A 136 6.30 -12.78 6.18
CA THR A 136 5.81 -12.33 7.49
C THR A 136 5.87 -13.49 8.50
N PRO A 137 6.21 -13.23 9.77
CA PRO A 137 6.06 -14.25 10.78
C PRO A 137 4.56 -14.51 11.04
N ILE A 138 4.18 -15.79 11.08
CA ILE A 138 2.84 -16.26 11.49
C ILE A 138 3.03 -17.24 12.64
N ALA A 139 2.29 -17.06 13.73
CA ALA A 139 2.53 -17.75 15.00
C ALA A 139 2.56 -19.28 14.91
N THR A 140 1.80 -19.87 13.98
CA THR A 140 1.66 -21.34 13.86
C THR A 140 2.66 -21.99 12.88
N ALA A 141 3.33 -21.19 12.03
CA ALA A 141 4.12 -21.72 10.91
C ALA A 141 5.53 -21.10 10.80
N GLY A 142 5.91 -20.20 11.71
CA GLY A 142 7.15 -19.45 11.59
C GLY A 142 7.04 -18.33 10.54
N TYR A 143 7.57 -18.52 9.34
CA TYR A 143 7.47 -17.56 8.26
C TYR A 143 6.57 -18.04 7.13
N ALA A 144 5.72 -17.15 6.64
CA ALA A 144 4.84 -17.38 5.50
C ALA A 144 5.02 -16.32 4.41
N GLU A 145 4.67 -16.66 3.19
CA GLU A 145 4.42 -15.70 2.12
C GLU A 145 3.14 -14.93 2.44
N LEU A 146 3.24 -13.61 2.62
CA LEU A 146 2.09 -12.76 2.85
C LEU A 146 1.28 -12.57 1.55
N VAL A 147 -0.01 -12.87 1.60
CA VAL A 147 -0.94 -12.65 0.49
C VAL A 147 -1.81 -11.43 0.73
N SER A 148 -2.44 -11.35 1.92
CA SER A 148 -3.33 -10.24 2.24
C SER A 148 -3.50 -10.06 3.75
N ILE A 149 -3.99 -8.89 4.11
CA ILE A 149 -4.42 -8.53 5.46
C ILE A 149 -5.87 -8.07 5.39
N PHE A 150 -6.74 -8.66 6.20
CA PHE A 150 -8.12 -8.23 6.34
C PHE A 150 -8.32 -7.53 7.68
N VAL A 151 -8.95 -6.36 7.66
CA VAL A 151 -9.23 -5.55 8.86
C VAL A 151 -10.74 -5.55 9.12
N LYS A 152 -11.16 -6.10 10.26
CA LYS A 152 -12.55 -6.00 10.73
C LYS A 152 -12.70 -4.75 11.58
N LEU A 153 -13.57 -3.85 11.14
CA LEU A 153 -13.91 -2.63 11.85
C LEU A 153 -15.16 -2.85 12.73
N ALA A 154 -15.15 -2.25 13.92
CA ALA A 154 -16.31 -2.10 14.80
C ALA A 154 -16.97 -0.72 14.62
N GLY A 155 -16.36 0.17 13.85
CA GLY A 155 -16.78 1.54 13.57
C GLY A 155 -15.68 2.27 12.79
N PRO A 156 -15.84 3.57 12.52
CA PRO A 156 -14.94 4.31 11.60
C PRO A 156 -13.45 4.29 11.99
N LEU A 157 -13.15 4.18 13.29
CA LEU A 157 -11.78 4.25 13.84
C LEU A 157 -11.44 3.09 14.78
N SER A 158 -12.32 2.10 14.92
CA SER A 158 -12.13 0.99 15.85
C SER A 158 -11.93 -0.32 15.10
N VAL A 159 -10.85 -1.04 15.41
CA VAL A 159 -10.52 -2.34 14.84
C VAL A 159 -10.93 -3.44 15.83
N THR A 160 -11.72 -4.40 15.39
CA THR A 160 -12.09 -5.58 16.18
C THR A 160 -11.02 -6.66 16.11
N TYR A 161 -10.57 -6.97 14.89
CA TYR A 161 -9.49 -7.92 14.65
C TYR A 161 -8.84 -7.69 13.28
N ILE A 162 -7.67 -8.29 13.11
CA ILE A 162 -6.92 -8.30 11.87
C ILE A 162 -6.63 -9.77 11.52
N ASP A 163 -7.00 -10.21 10.31
CA ASP A 163 -6.61 -11.51 9.78
C ASP A 163 -5.43 -11.31 8.83
N ILE A 164 -4.33 -12.02 9.10
CA ILE A 164 -3.16 -12.08 8.23
C ILE A 164 -3.24 -13.39 7.46
N LYS A 165 -3.34 -13.31 6.15
CA LYS A 165 -3.46 -14.47 5.25
C LYS A 165 -2.21 -14.64 4.43
N GLY A 166 -1.71 -15.85 4.42
CA GLY A 166 -0.49 -16.19 3.70
C GLY A 166 -0.49 -17.61 3.17
N LYS A 167 0.68 -18.00 2.67
CA LYS A 167 0.97 -19.37 2.28
C LYS A 167 2.18 -19.85 3.05
N ASP A 168 2.13 -21.05 3.57
CA ASP A 168 3.29 -21.73 4.15
C ASP A 168 4.38 -21.87 3.10
N LEU A 169 5.61 -21.49 3.42
CA LEU A 169 6.72 -21.46 2.46
C LEU A 169 7.20 -22.87 2.04
N ALA A 170 6.97 -23.89 2.88
CA ALA A 170 7.41 -25.25 2.61
C ALA A 170 6.36 -26.05 1.84
N THR A 171 5.08 -25.89 2.19
CA THR A 171 3.98 -26.71 1.67
C THR A 171 3.11 -25.97 0.63
N GLY A 172 3.20 -24.63 0.57
CA GLY A 172 2.33 -23.78 -0.26
C GLY A 172 0.88 -23.72 0.22
N GLN A 173 0.56 -24.35 1.35
CA GLN A 173 -0.81 -24.39 1.88
C GLN A 173 -1.22 -23.03 2.44
N PRO A 174 -2.49 -22.63 2.29
CA PRO A 174 -2.99 -21.40 2.87
C PRO A 174 -2.95 -21.48 4.40
N ILE A 175 -2.49 -20.39 5.02
CA ILE A 175 -2.47 -20.21 6.47
C ILE A 175 -3.05 -18.87 6.84
N GLU A 176 -3.67 -18.79 8.02
CA GLU A 176 -4.29 -17.58 8.52
C GLU A 176 -4.00 -17.40 10.02
N GLU A 177 -3.74 -16.16 10.43
CA GLU A 177 -3.60 -15.79 11.83
C GLU A 177 -4.51 -14.61 12.14
N ARG A 178 -5.29 -14.72 13.23
CA ARG A 178 -6.14 -13.65 13.72
C ARG A 178 -5.53 -12.95 14.93
N LEU A 179 -5.33 -11.65 14.78
CA LEU A 179 -4.90 -10.75 15.86
C LEU A 179 -6.13 -9.99 16.38
N ARG A 180 -6.49 -10.19 17.64
CA ARG A 180 -7.52 -9.40 18.33
C ARG A 180 -6.90 -8.11 18.87
N ARG A 181 -7.66 -7.01 18.79
CA ARG A 181 -7.26 -5.67 19.26
C ARG A 181 -8.12 -5.25 20.44
#